data_70ab29e2dda5a9c43f6eab231f012b51
#
_entry.id   70ab29e2dda5a9c43f6eab231f012b51
#
_cell.length_a   1.000
_cell.length_b   1.000
_cell.length_c   1.000
_cell.angle_alpha   90.00
_cell.angle_beta   90.00
_cell.angle_gamma   90.00
#
_symmetry.space_group_name_H-M   'P 1'
#
loop_
_entity.id
_entity.type
_entity.pdbx_description
1 polymer ?
#
loop_
_entity_poly.entity_id
_entity_poly.type
_entity_poly.pdbx_seq_one_letter_code
_entity_poly.pdbx_strand_id
1 'polypeptide(L)'
;MNRCRRFLVSGRVQGVFFRAATEAAARRLGVTGWVRNLADGSVELVACGEEVKLSELERWLWQGPPRARVEQVQSREAELQSFSDFSIRG
;
A
#
# COMPACT_ATOMS: atom_id res chain seq x y z
N MET A 1 12.96 -7.65 12.35
CA MET A 1 13.70 -6.54 11.75
C MET A 1 12.78 -5.80 10.79
N ASN A 2 12.70 -4.49 10.89
CA ASN A 2 11.82 -3.70 10.05
C ASN A 2 12.45 -3.39 8.71
N ARG A 3 11.62 -3.37 7.68
CA ARG A 3 11.98 -2.98 6.33
C ARG A 3 10.94 -2.02 5.80
N CYS A 4 11.29 -1.33 4.73
CA CYS A 4 10.33 -0.50 4.00
C CYS A 4 10.29 -0.97 2.55
N ARG A 5 9.08 -0.98 1.98
CA ARG A 5 8.86 -1.33 0.59
C ARG A 5 7.98 -0.30 -0.07
N ARG A 6 8.25 -0.06 -1.34
CA ARG A 6 7.42 0.79 -2.17
C ARG A 6 6.61 -0.11 -3.09
N PHE A 7 5.29 0.09 -3.10
CA PHE A 7 4.39 -0.65 -3.98
C PHE A 7 3.74 0.31 -4.96
N LEU A 8 3.60 -0.14 -6.19
CA LEU A 8 2.87 0.57 -7.22
C LEU A 8 1.77 -0.34 -7.73
N VAL A 9 0.53 0.08 -7.54
CA VAL A 9 -0.65 -0.71 -7.89
C VAL A 9 -1.34 -0.07 -9.09
N SER A 10 -1.54 -0.84 -10.14
CA SER A 10 -2.19 -0.35 -11.36
C SER A 10 -3.43 -1.19 -11.67
N GLY A 11 -4.29 -0.60 -12.52
CA GLY A 11 -5.58 -1.14 -12.86
C GLY A 11 -6.67 -0.14 -12.51
N ARG A 12 -7.87 -0.64 -12.20
CA ARG A 12 -8.95 0.21 -11.75
C ARG A 12 -8.85 0.34 -10.24
N VAL A 13 -8.05 1.30 -9.78
CA VAL A 13 -7.68 1.44 -8.37
C VAL A 13 -7.94 2.83 -7.81
N GLN A 14 -8.37 3.80 -8.64
CA GLN A 14 -8.79 5.11 -8.16
C GLN A 14 -10.31 5.21 -8.26
N GLY A 15 -10.91 5.97 -7.34
CA GLY A 15 -12.37 6.15 -7.31
C GLY A 15 -13.12 4.93 -6.78
N VAL A 16 -12.41 3.99 -6.11
CA VAL A 16 -12.97 2.75 -5.59
C VAL A 16 -12.64 2.56 -4.11
N PHE A 17 -12.29 3.63 -3.41
CA PHE A 17 -11.91 3.62 -1.99
C PHE A 17 -10.62 2.84 -1.71
N PHE A 18 -9.74 2.73 -2.69
CA PHE A 18 -8.52 1.93 -2.55
C PHE A 18 -7.60 2.48 -1.44
N ARG A 19 -7.42 3.81 -1.40
CA ARG A 19 -6.55 4.41 -0.38
C ARG A 19 -7.06 4.17 1.03
N ALA A 20 -8.36 4.36 1.26
CA ALA A 20 -8.97 4.14 2.57
C ALA A 20 -8.87 2.68 2.98
N ALA A 21 -9.11 1.75 2.04
CA ALA A 21 -9.01 0.32 2.31
C ALA A 21 -7.56 -0.10 2.59
N THR A 22 -6.60 0.50 1.87
CA THR A 22 -5.17 0.24 2.12
C THR A 22 -4.76 0.72 3.51
N GLU A 23 -5.20 1.92 3.89
CA GLU A 23 -4.93 2.44 5.22
C GLU A 23 -5.45 1.49 6.30
N ALA A 24 -6.67 1.03 6.16
CA ALA A 24 -7.26 0.10 7.12
C ALA A 24 -6.49 -1.22 7.18
N ALA A 25 -6.11 -1.77 6.03
CA ALA A 25 -5.35 -3.01 5.98
C ALA A 25 -3.97 -2.85 6.63
N ALA A 26 -3.28 -1.74 6.33
CA ALA A 26 -1.96 -1.47 6.88
C ALA A 26 -2.02 -1.32 8.40
N ARG A 27 -3.00 -0.58 8.90
CA ARG A 27 -3.16 -0.40 10.34
C ARG A 27 -3.46 -1.71 11.05
N ARG A 28 -4.30 -2.55 10.45
CA ARG A 28 -4.62 -3.86 11.01
C ARG A 28 -3.37 -4.74 11.11
N LEU A 29 -2.47 -4.62 10.16
CA LEU A 29 -1.22 -5.38 10.12
C LEU A 29 -0.10 -4.75 10.98
N GLY A 30 -0.31 -3.54 11.50
CA GLY A 30 0.71 -2.84 12.26
C GLY A 30 1.81 -2.26 11.38
N VAL A 31 1.52 -2.01 10.11
CA VAL A 31 2.46 -1.44 9.14
C VAL A 31 2.28 0.06 9.11
N THR A 32 3.38 0.80 9.04
CA THR A 32 3.38 2.26 8.97
C THR A 32 3.76 2.73 7.56
N GLY A 33 3.48 3.99 7.26
CA GLY A 33 3.81 4.56 5.96
C GLY A 33 2.72 5.47 5.42
N TRP A 34 2.54 5.45 4.09
CA TRP A 34 1.55 6.30 3.44
C TRP A 34 1.11 5.70 2.11
N VAL A 35 -0.04 6.19 1.62
CA VAL A 35 -0.59 5.80 0.32
C VAL A 35 -1.13 7.04 -0.38
N ARG A 36 -0.95 7.13 -1.70
CA ARG A 36 -1.45 8.24 -2.50
C ARG A 36 -1.84 7.79 -3.90
N ASN A 37 -2.72 8.56 -4.53
CA ASN A 37 -3.01 8.41 -5.96
C ASN A 37 -1.96 9.12 -6.78
N LEU A 38 -1.60 8.54 -7.91
CA LEU A 38 -0.73 9.19 -8.90
C LEU A 38 -1.56 9.70 -10.08
N ALA A 39 -0.96 10.64 -10.82
CA ALA A 39 -1.66 11.28 -11.95
C ALA A 39 -1.99 10.29 -13.08
N ASP A 40 -1.24 9.21 -13.20
CA ASP A 40 -1.44 8.21 -14.25
C ASP A 40 -2.55 7.19 -13.93
N GLY A 41 -3.24 7.35 -12.80
CA GLY A 41 -4.32 6.44 -12.39
C GLY A 41 -3.89 5.34 -11.45
N SER A 42 -2.60 5.20 -11.20
CA SER A 42 -2.11 4.18 -10.26
C SER A 42 -2.15 4.68 -8.82
N VAL A 43 -1.92 3.76 -7.90
CA VAL A 43 -1.80 4.05 -6.46
C VAL A 43 -0.40 3.66 -6.02
N GLU A 44 0.25 4.58 -5.33
CA GLU A 44 1.59 4.36 -4.79
C GLU A 44 1.53 4.32 -3.28
N LEU A 45 2.28 3.42 -2.67
CA LEU A 45 2.42 3.42 -1.22
C LEU A 45 3.84 3.06 -0.82
N VAL A 46 4.25 3.58 0.33
CA VAL A 46 5.46 3.15 1.03
C VAL A 46 4.99 2.58 2.36
N ALA A 47 5.44 1.38 2.66
CA ALA A 47 5.02 0.65 3.85
C ALA A 47 6.24 0.10 4.56
N CYS A 48 6.28 0.28 5.87
CA CYS A 48 7.40 -0.15 6.71
C CYS A 48 6.87 -1.03 7.84
N GLY A 49 7.57 -2.12 8.08
CA GLY A 49 7.21 -3.06 9.12
C GLY A 49 8.00 -4.35 8.98
N GLU A 50 7.58 -5.36 9.70
CA GLU A 50 8.18 -6.68 9.59
C GLU A 50 7.90 -7.28 8.22
N GLU A 51 8.85 -8.04 7.70
CA GLU A 51 8.75 -8.56 6.34
C GLU A 51 7.51 -9.43 6.14
N VAL A 52 7.14 -10.24 7.13
CA VAL A 52 5.96 -11.09 7.03
C VAL A 52 4.69 -10.24 6.91
N LYS A 53 4.64 -9.09 7.58
CA LYS A 53 3.50 -8.19 7.51
C LYS A 53 3.45 -7.45 6.19
N LEU A 54 4.61 -7.08 5.66
CA LEU A 54 4.69 -6.46 4.34
C LEU A 54 4.22 -7.44 3.26
N SER A 55 4.56 -8.73 3.38
CA SER A 55 4.09 -9.75 2.46
C SER A 55 2.58 -9.93 2.53
N GLU A 56 2.00 -9.87 3.73
CA GLU A 56 0.55 -9.94 3.89
C GLU A 56 -0.13 -8.72 3.28
N LEU A 57 0.46 -7.54 3.44
CA LEU A 57 -0.07 -6.33 2.81
C LEU A 57 -0.02 -6.45 1.29
N GLU A 58 1.08 -6.94 0.74
CA GLU A 58 1.21 -7.13 -0.71
C GLU A 58 0.14 -8.08 -1.23
N ARG A 59 -0.10 -9.17 -0.52
CA ARG A 59 -1.15 -10.13 -0.90
C ARG A 59 -2.51 -9.47 -0.91
N TRP A 60 -2.78 -8.62 0.09
CA TRP A 60 -4.04 -7.87 0.14
C TRP A 60 -4.15 -6.89 -1.03
N LEU A 61 -3.02 -6.22 -1.40
CA LEU A 61 -3.03 -5.25 -2.50
C LEU A 61 -3.47 -5.89 -3.82
N TRP A 62 -3.08 -7.14 -4.07
CA TRP A 62 -3.52 -7.85 -5.27
C TRP A 62 -5.02 -8.06 -5.31
N GLN A 63 -5.66 -8.17 -4.17
CA GLN A 63 -7.11 -8.30 -4.07
C GLN A 63 -7.79 -6.94 -4.12
N GLY A 64 -7.35 -6.02 -3.27
CA GLY A 64 -7.95 -4.70 -3.14
C GLY A 64 -9.37 -4.73 -2.58
N PRO A 65 -10.02 -3.56 -2.52
CA PRO A 65 -11.43 -3.48 -2.12
C PRO A 65 -12.35 -4.04 -3.21
N PRO A 66 -13.64 -4.29 -2.89
CA PRO A 66 -14.53 -5.00 -3.79
C PRO A 66 -14.71 -4.40 -5.19
N ARG A 67 -14.62 -3.07 -5.31
CA ARG A 67 -14.81 -2.41 -6.61
C ARG A 67 -13.52 -2.24 -7.39
N ALA A 68 -12.39 -2.56 -6.79
CA ALA A 68 -11.11 -2.44 -7.46
C ALA A 68 -10.90 -3.60 -8.42
N ARG A 69 -10.14 -3.32 -9.47
CA ARG A 69 -9.64 -4.36 -10.37
C ARG A 69 -8.15 -4.15 -10.49
N VAL A 70 -7.40 -4.92 -9.73
CA VAL A 70 -5.95 -4.82 -9.70
C VAL A 70 -5.39 -5.62 -10.86
N GLU A 71 -4.61 -4.95 -11.72
CA GLU A 71 -3.96 -5.59 -12.85
C GLU A 71 -2.51 -5.94 -12.53
N GLN A 72 -1.85 -5.11 -11.73
CA GLN A 72 -0.46 -5.34 -11.40
C GLN A 72 -0.11 -4.69 -10.06
N VAL A 73 0.73 -5.37 -9.30
CA VAL A 73 1.37 -4.82 -8.10
C VAL A 73 2.87 -4.98 -8.27
N GLN A 74 3.58 -3.85 -8.36
CA GLN A 74 5.04 -3.85 -8.40
C GLN A 74 5.56 -3.55 -7.01
N SER A 75 6.59 -4.28 -6.59
CA SER A 75 7.17 -4.14 -5.26
C SER A 75 8.66 -3.89 -5.39
N ARG A 76 9.15 -2.86 -4.70
CA ARG A 76 10.58 -2.56 -4.63
C ARG A 76 10.98 -2.30 -3.21
N GLU A 77 12.20 -2.65 -2.88
CA GLU A 77 12.77 -2.27 -1.60
C GLU A 77 12.95 -0.76 -1.55
N ALA A 78 12.59 -0.15 -0.42
CA ALA A 78 12.75 1.27 -0.20
C ALA A 78 13.72 1.51 0.95
N GLU A 79 14.27 2.73 1.02
CA GLU A 79 15.12 3.10 2.13
C GLU A 79 14.36 3.00 3.44
N LEU A 80 15.04 2.54 4.48
CA LEU A 80 14.44 2.42 5.81
C LEU A 80 14.06 3.82 6.30
N GLN A 81 12.80 4.00 6.63
CA GLN A 81 12.24 5.25 7.12
C GLN A 81 11.43 4.95 8.37
N SER A 82 11.11 6.00 9.10
CA SER A 82 10.31 5.87 10.31
C SER A 82 9.05 6.71 10.17
N PHE A 83 7.90 6.06 10.32
CA PHE A 83 6.59 6.73 10.30
C PHE A 83 5.87 6.39 11.59
N SER A 84 5.07 7.33 12.10
CA SER A 84 4.33 7.12 13.34
C SER A 84 3.07 6.30 13.14
N ASP A 85 2.48 6.34 11.94
CA ASP A 85 1.29 5.56 11.61
C ASP A 85 1.22 5.34 10.10
N PHE A 86 0.07 4.87 9.62
CA PHE A 86 -0.19 4.77 8.19
C PHE A 86 -1.24 5.83 7.81
N SER A 87 -0.94 6.63 6.79
CA SER A 87 -1.77 7.77 6.43
C SER A 87 -2.02 7.86 4.92
N ILE A 88 -3.07 8.56 4.56
CA ILE A 88 -3.39 8.88 3.17
C ILE A 88 -2.77 10.24 2.84
N ARG A 89 -2.09 10.31 1.70
CA ARG A 89 -1.53 11.55 1.17
C ARG A 89 -2.25 11.96 -0.11
N GLY A 90 -2.23 13.25 -0.33
CA GLY A 90 -2.71 13.83 -1.55
C GLY A 90 -4.12 13.53 -1.91
#